data_7cea4e8c75520fc3bb0b9d0cfbe84e52
#
_entry.id   7cea4e8c75520fc3bb0b9d0cfbe84e52
#
_cell.length_a   1.000
_cell.length_b   1.000
_cell.length_c   1.000
_cell.angle_alpha   90.00
_cell.angle_beta   90.00
_cell.angle_gamma   90.00
#
_symmetry.space_group_name_H-M   'P 1'
#
loop_
_entity.id
_entity.type
_entity.pdbx_description
1 polymer ?
#
loop_
_entity_poly.entity_id
_entity_poly.type
_entity_poly.pdbx_seq_one_letter_code
_entity_poly.pdbx_strand_id
1 'polypeptide(L)'
;MQTQIFTAHKRHLGLRAPTVLAVGFALTILVGALVLMLPVSAADGQITPFLNALFTAASASCVTGLVTVSTAVHWSVFGKCVILLLIQIGGLGFMTIAAIASFVLRRTITLHERLVMSAGLNLPDGGGIVRLTRRVLFGTFIIEGTGAVLLSCRFVPHYGFPKGIAMGVFHAVSAFCNAGFDLMGTPDDPFQSLIGWAEDPLVNITLMALIVLGGLGFFVWSDVWDKHSFCRLRLHTKIVLTATAGLLLFGFGWTLLFEWSNPATLGAFDTPHKLLAAAFESVTLRTAGFNTIDLGALTGPSQAVSCLLMFIGGSPGSTAGGIKTVTAAVLVLTAISAFRGRTTVSAFGRTIVPRSIMNAVTLLMAGGVLCLVGACAIAGIEDAPFHQCLFEAVSAFGTVGVSMGLTPTLSAASRVILIVMMYMGRVGVLTLGVAVFMRRREPPRLKYPDADVFIG
;
A
#
# COMPACT_ATOMS: atom_id res chain seq x y z
N MET A 1 -38.55 -44.08 9.54
CA MET A 1 -37.36 -44.49 10.28
C MET A 1 -36.17 -44.13 9.40
N GLN A 2 -35.76 -42.86 9.46
CA GLN A 2 -34.61 -42.34 8.68
C GLN A 2 -33.42 -42.19 9.63
N THR A 3 -32.41 -43.01 9.41
CA THR A 3 -31.16 -43.06 10.13
C THR A 3 -30.35 -41.80 9.80
N GLN A 4 -30.25 -40.85 10.71
CA GLN A 4 -29.30 -39.74 10.60
C GLN A 4 -27.91 -40.29 10.82
N ILE A 5 -27.13 -40.34 9.76
CA ILE A 5 -25.69 -40.60 9.82
C ILE A 5 -25.01 -39.33 10.30
N PHE A 6 -24.66 -39.31 11.58
CA PHE A 6 -23.75 -38.31 12.17
C PHE A 6 -22.34 -38.53 11.61
N THR A 7 -21.99 -37.86 10.53
CA THR A 7 -20.59 -37.72 10.12
C THR A 7 -19.90 -36.81 11.13
N ALA A 8 -19.11 -37.41 11.99
CA ALA A 8 -18.19 -36.72 12.88
C ALA A 8 -17.21 -35.88 12.00
N HIS A 9 -17.45 -34.59 11.91
CA HIS A 9 -16.58 -33.65 11.24
C HIS A 9 -15.27 -33.60 12.06
N LYS A 10 -14.22 -34.28 11.57
CA LYS A 10 -12.87 -34.13 12.09
C LYS A 10 -12.55 -32.64 12.16
N ARG A 11 -12.45 -32.12 13.38
CA ARG A 11 -11.97 -30.76 13.65
C ARG A 11 -10.53 -30.66 13.12
N HIS A 12 -10.35 -30.23 11.88
CA HIS A 12 -9.07 -29.72 11.45
C HIS A 12 -8.82 -28.42 12.23
N LEU A 13 -7.85 -28.44 13.13
CA LEU A 13 -7.26 -27.28 13.80
C LEU A 13 -6.48 -26.41 12.77
N GLY A 14 -7.11 -26.03 11.68
CA GLY A 14 -6.54 -25.08 10.71
C GLY A 14 -6.77 -23.66 11.23
N LEU A 15 -5.70 -22.87 11.35
CA LEU A 15 -5.77 -21.44 11.60
C LEU A 15 -6.73 -20.79 10.59
N ARG A 16 -7.51 -19.80 11.01
CA ARG A 16 -8.41 -19.08 10.10
C ARG A 16 -7.60 -18.28 9.08
N ALA A 17 -8.12 -18.12 7.87
CA ALA A 17 -7.43 -17.39 6.82
C ALA A 17 -6.90 -15.99 7.23
N PRO A 18 -7.69 -15.14 7.96
CA PRO A 18 -7.15 -13.86 8.46
C PRO A 18 -6.00 -14.02 9.45
N THR A 19 -6.03 -15.03 10.32
CA THR A 19 -4.97 -15.30 11.29
C THR A 19 -3.69 -15.78 10.57
N VAL A 20 -3.83 -16.63 9.55
CA VAL A 20 -2.70 -17.09 8.73
C VAL A 20 -2.03 -15.91 8.01
N LEU A 21 -2.84 -14.96 7.49
CA LEU A 21 -2.33 -13.75 6.86
C LEU A 21 -1.54 -12.89 7.85
N ALA A 22 -2.14 -12.58 9.01
CA ALA A 22 -1.51 -11.75 10.03
C ALA A 22 -0.19 -12.37 10.53
N VAL A 23 -0.22 -13.64 10.95
CA VAL A 23 0.98 -14.34 11.44
C VAL A 23 2.03 -14.46 10.34
N GLY A 24 1.65 -14.73 9.09
CA GLY A 24 2.55 -14.83 7.96
C GLY A 24 3.32 -13.52 7.72
N PHE A 25 2.64 -12.37 7.72
CA PHE A 25 3.30 -11.06 7.60
C PHE A 25 4.21 -10.78 8.81
N ALA A 26 3.77 -11.05 10.04
CA ALA A 26 4.60 -10.85 11.23
C ALA A 26 5.87 -11.71 11.19
N LEU A 27 5.76 -12.97 10.75
CA LEU A 27 6.91 -13.86 10.59
C LEU A 27 7.86 -13.39 9.50
N THR A 28 7.33 -12.92 8.35
CA THR A 28 8.15 -12.36 7.26
C THR A 28 8.94 -11.14 7.73
N ILE A 29 8.32 -10.24 8.50
CA ILE A 29 8.98 -9.07 9.07
C ILE A 29 10.09 -9.50 10.03
N LEU A 30 9.81 -10.44 10.94
CA LEU A 30 10.78 -10.89 11.94
C LEU A 30 11.98 -11.58 11.28
N VAL A 31 11.74 -12.48 10.33
CA VAL A 31 12.81 -13.16 9.59
C VAL A 31 13.63 -12.15 8.78
N GLY A 32 12.96 -11.22 8.10
CA GLY A 32 13.62 -10.14 7.38
C GLY A 32 14.50 -9.27 8.28
N ALA A 33 14.02 -8.92 9.47
CA ALA A 33 14.79 -8.16 10.45
C ALA A 33 16.04 -8.92 10.91
N LEU A 34 15.92 -10.21 11.21
CA LEU A 34 17.06 -11.04 11.63
C LEU A 34 18.13 -11.16 10.53
N VAL A 35 17.71 -11.28 9.25
CA VAL A 35 18.65 -11.31 8.12
C VAL A 35 19.31 -9.95 7.90
N LEU A 36 18.56 -8.85 8.03
CA LEU A 36 19.09 -7.50 7.89
C LEU A 36 20.03 -7.08 9.04
N MET A 37 19.95 -7.73 10.21
CA MET A 37 20.91 -7.52 11.31
C MET A 37 22.30 -8.07 11.02
N LEU A 38 22.43 -9.04 10.12
CA LEU A 38 23.72 -9.69 9.85
C LEU A 38 24.73 -8.67 9.33
N PRO A 39 26.01 -8.74 9.74
CA PRO A 39 27.06 -7.83 9.27
C PRO A 39 27.18 -7.78 7.75
N VAL A 40 26.90 -8.89 7.06
CA VAL A 40 26.93 -8.98 5.60
C VAL A 40 25.87 -8.12 4.93
N SER A 41 24.80 -7.76 5.66
CA SER A 41 23.70 -6.91 5.14
C SER A 41 24.01 -5.42 5.18
N ALA A 42 24.95 -4.98 6.03
CA ALA A 42 25.38 -3.60 6.14
C ALA A 42 26.61 -3.31 5.25
N ALA A 43 26.71 -2.09 4.74
CA ALA A 43 27.80 -1.68 3.86
C ALA A 43 29.14 -1.51 4.60
N ASP A 44 29.07 -1.16 5.89
CA ASP A 44 30.22 -1.03 6.79
C ASP A 44 30.64 -2.35 7.45
N GLY A 45 29.91 -3.44 7.19
CA GLY A 45 30.17 -4.74 7.78
C GLY A 45 29.87 -4.85 9.28
N GLN A 46 29.17 -3.86 9.85
CA GLN A 46 28.78 -3.85 11.26
C GLN A 46 27.38 -4.46 11.46
N ILE A 47 27.10 -4.90 12.69
CA ILE A 47 25.76 -5.38 13.05
C ILE A 47 24.80 -4.18 13.11
N THR A 48 23.77 -4.18 12.27
CA THR A 48 22.73 -3.15 12.33
C THR A 48 21.88 -3.34 13.61
N PRO A 49 21.61 -2.27 14.38
CA PRO A 49 20.74 -2.34 15.56
C PRO A 49 19.38 -2.97 15.21
N PHE A 50 18.89 -3.87 16.09
CA PHE A 50 17.65 -4.63 15.86
C PHE A 50 16.46 -3.75 15.46
N LEU A 51 16.28 -2.61 16.12
CA LEU A 51 15.15 -1.72 15.85
C LEU A 51 15.20 -1.12 14.44
N ASN A 52 16.40 -0.76 13.93
CA ASN A 52 16.57 -0.25 12.57
C ASN A 52 16.34 -1.36 11.53
N ALA A 53 16.85 -2.55 11.78
CA ALA A 53 16.60 -3.72 10.94
C ALA A 53 15.12 -4.12 10.93
N LEU A 54 14.45 -4.09 12.10
CA LEU A 54 13.02 -4.37 12.24
C LEU A 54 12.16 -3.32 11.53
N PHE A 55 12.52 -2.03 11.67
CA PHE A 55 11.82 -0.93 10.99
C PHE A 55 11.92 -1.07 9.47
N THR A 56 13.13 -1.30 8.95
CA THR A 56 13.35 -1.51 7.51
C THR A 56 12.64 -2.76 7.00
N ALA A 57 12.69 -3.87 7.74
CA ALA A 57 11.98 -5.11 7.37
C ALA A 57 10.45 -4.92 7.41
N ALA A 58 9.92 -4.20 8.39
CA ALA A 58 8.50 -3.88 8.49
C ALA A 58 8.07 -2.96 7.34
N SER A 59 8.83 -1.90 7.07
CA SER A 59 8.58 -0.97 5.97
C SER A 59 8.62 -1.67 4.60
N ALA A 60 9.63 -2.51 4.35
CA ALA A 60 9.75 -3.28 3.11
C ALA A 60 8.63 -4.32 2.94
N SER A 61 8.35 -5.12 3.98
CA SER A 61 7.31 -6.16 3.92
C SER A 61 5.89 -5.58 3.89
N CYS A 62 5.65 -4.44 4.56
CA CYS A 62 4.37 -3.73 4.50
C CYS A 62 4.28 -2.85 3.25
N VAL A 63 5.38 -2.73 2.48
CA VAL A 63 5.43 -1.94 1.25
C VAL A 63 5.10 -0.48 1.56
N THR A 64 5.81 0.10 2.53
CA THR A 64 5.56 1.45 3.01
C THR A 64 6.56 2.46 2.44
N GLY A 65 7.88 2.23 2.61
CA GLY A 65 8.91 3.15 2.13
C GLY A 65 9.48 4.11 3.17
N LEU A 66 8.91 4.18 4.37
CA LEU A 66 9.54 4.93 5.47
C LEU A 66 10.87 4.29 5.86
N VAL A 67 11.90 5.09 6.03
CA VAL A 67 13.26 4.63 6.35
C VAL A 67 13.87 5.42 7.50
N THR A 68 14.51 4.70 8.42
CA THR A 68 15.30 5.29 9.52
C THR A 68 16.78 5.36 9.19
N VAL A 69 17.21 4.58 8.20
CA VAL A 69 18.58 4.55 7.65
C VAL A 69 18.49 4.54 6.14
N SER A 70 19.40 5.23 5.47
CA SER A 70 19.39 5.36 4.01
C SER A 70 19.55 4.00 3.33
N THR A 71 18.64 3.69 2.40
CA THR A 71 18.68 2.43 1.65
C THR A 71 19.88 2.38 0.72
N ALA A 72 20.27 3.50 0.16
CA ALA A 72 21.40 3.59 -0.77
C ALA A 72 22.75 3.43 -0.07
N VAL A 73 22.93 4.05 1.10
CA VAL A 73 24.22 4.22 1.78
C VAL A 73 24.46 3.13 2.82
N HIS A 74 23.47 2.83 3.67
CA HIS A 74 23.65 1.91 4.82
C HIS A 74 23.71 0.44 4.43
N TRP A 75 22.93 0.00 3.43
CA TRP A 75 22.82 -1.42 3.10
C TRP A 75 23.82 -1.85 2.04
N SER A 76 24.44 -3.01 2.24
CA SER A 76 25.28 -3.70 1.23
C SER A 76 24.43 -4.16 0.04
N VAL A 77 25.06 -4.67 -1.01
CA VAL A 77 24.36 -5.29 -2.14
C VAL A 77 23.46 -6.43 -1.66
N PHE A 78 23.96 -7.26 -0.72
CA PHE A 78 23.15 -8.33 -0.12
C PHE A 78 21.94 -7.78 0.64
N GLY A 79 22.12 -6.76 1.50
CA GLY A 79 21.02 -6.10 2.21
C GLY A 79 19.97 -5.51 1.27
N LYS A 80 20.39 -4.86 0.18
CA LYS A 80 19.50 -4.35 -0.87
C LYS A 80 18.70 -5.45 -1.57
N CYS A 81 19.32 -6.60 -1.85
CA CYS A 81 18.61 -7.77 -2.40
C CYS A 81 17.59 -8.33 -1.41
N VAL A 82 17.90 -8.38 -0.12
CA VAL A 82 16.96 -8.81 0.93
C VAL A 82 15.78 -7.84 1.01
N ILE A 83 16.02 -6.51 1.01
CA ILE A 83 14.96 -5.50 0.99
C ILE A 83 14.07 -5.67 -0.25
N LEU A 84 14.65 -5.84 -1.43
CA LEU A 84 13.90 -6.05 -2.67
C LEU A 84 13.02 -7.30 -2.61
N LEU A 85 13.54 -8.39 -2.04
CA LEU A 85 12.79 -9.62 -1.84
C LEU A 85 11.64 -9.42 -0.84
N LEU A 86 11.85 -8.70 0.26
CA LEU A 86 10.79 -8.35 1.21
C LEU A 86 9.70 -7.48 0.56
N ILE A 87 10.08 -6.51 -0.28
CA ILE A 87 9.15 -5.68 -1.07
C ILE A 87 8.30 -6.57 -1.99
N GLN A 88 8.92 -7.49 -2.72
CA GLN A 88 8.21 -8.40 -3.64
C GLN A 88 7.25 -9.33 -2.89
N ILE A 89 7.68 -9.89 -1.74
CA ILE A 89 6.84 -10.69 -0.84
C ILE A 89 5.65 -9.85 -0.33
N GLY A 90 5.94 -8.64 0.11
CA GLY A 90 4.95 -7.71 0.63
C GLY A 90 3.94 -7.29 -0.42
N GLY A 91 4.40 -6.85 -1.59
CA GLY A 91 3.58 -6.33 -2.69
C GLY A 91 2.63 -7.36 -3.27
N LEU A 92 3.15 -8.52 -3.65
CA LEU A 92 2.34 -9.61 -4.20
C LEU A 92 1.53 -10.36 -3.12
N GLY A 93 1.86 -10.16 -1.84
CA GLY A 93 1.32 -10.91 -0.72
C GLY A 93 1.98 -12.28 -0.56
N PHE A 94 2.29 -12.66 0.68
CA PHE A 94 3.03 -13.88 0.99
C PHE A 94 2.37 -15.16 0.45
N MET A 95 1.04 -15.17 0.28
CA MET A 95 0.32 -16.32 -0.29
C MET A 95 0.61 -16.52 -1.78
N THR A 96 0.95 -15.45 -2.49
CA THR A 96 1.38 -15.57 -3.89
C THR A 96 2.71 -16.32 -4.00
N ILE A 97 3.60 -16.14 -3.00
CA ILE A 97 4.85 -16.91 -2.93
C ILE A 97 4.58 -18.39 -2.64
N ALA A 98 3.65 -18.69 -1.73
CA ALA A 98 3.21 -20.06 -1.49
C ALA A 98 2.65 -20.70 -2.78
N ALA A 99 1.94 -19.90 -3.60
CA ALA A 99 1.48 -20.34 -4.90
C ALA A 99 2.63 -20.57 -5.89
N ILE A 100 3.61 -19.67 -5.96
CA ILE A 100 4.83 -19.85 -6.79
C ILE A 100 5.55 -21.14 -6.37
N ALA A 101 5.79 -21.34 -5.08
CA ALA A 101 6.42 -22.55 -4.58
C ALA A 101 5.62 -23.81 -4.98
N SER A 102 4.28 -23.77 -4.87
CA SER A 102 3.40 -24.86 -5.30
C SER A 102 3.49 -25.13 -6.82
N PHE A 103 3.60 -24.07 -7.64
CA PHE A 103 3.77 -24.22 -9.10
C PHE A 103 5.13 -24.79 -9.47
N VAL A 104 6.22 -24.32 -8.83
CA VAL A 104 7.59 -24.82 -9.08
C VAL A 104 7.71 -26.27 -8.64
N LEU A 105 7.16 -26.63 -7.48
CA LEU A 105 7.16 -27.99 -6.95
C LEU A 105 6.11 -28.91 -7.59
N ARG A 106 5.33 -28.41 -8.58
CA ARG A 106 4.22 -29.12 -9.23
C ARG A 106 3.20 -29.74 -8.27
N ARG A 107 3.05 -29.16 -7.06
CA ARG A 107 2.12 -29.59 -6.03
C ARG A 107 0.71 -29.05 -6.28
N THR A 108 -0.30 -29.86 -6.00
CA THR A 108 -1.71 -29.41 -6.08
C THR A 108 -2.04 -28.47 -4.92
N ILE A 109 -2.62 -27.30 -5.25
CA ILE A 109 -3.07 -26.31 -4.27
C ILE A 109 -4.36 -26.81 -3.61
N THR A 110 -4.32 -26.98 -2.30
CA THR A 110 -5.47 -27.48 -1.50
C THR A 110 -6.59 -26.44 -1.39
N LEU A 111 -7.80 -26.88 -0.99
CA LEU A 111 -8.92 -25.96 -0.79
C LEU A 111 -8.64 -24.90 0.28
N HIS A 112 -7.95 -25.28 1.36
CA HIS A 112 -7.56 -24.33 2.41
C HIS A 112 -6.62 -23.25 1.90
N GLU A 113 -5.59 -23.63 1.15
CA GLU A 113 -4.66 -22.68 0.50
C GLU A 113 -5.40 -21.72 -0.43
N ARG A 114 -6.37 -22.21 -1.24
CA ARG A 114 -7.20 -21.36 -2.10
C ARG A 114 -8.03 -20.35 -1.31
N LEU A 115 -8.60 -20.73 -0.16
CA LEU A 115 -9.36 -19.83 0.71
C LEU A 115 -8.46 -18.74 1.31
N VAL A 116 -7.24 -19.09 1.74
CA VAL A 116 -6.28 -18.13 2.26
C VAL A 116 -5.79 -17.18 1.16
N MET A 117 -5.52 -17.69 -0.06
CA MET A 117 -5.19 -16.86 -1.23
C MET A 117 -6.32 -15.88 -1.59
N SER A 118 -7.57 -16.36 -1.58
CA SER A 118 -8.76 -15.53 -1.81
C SER A 118 -8.89 -14.42 -0.76
N ALA A 119 -8.66 -14.75 0.52
CA ALA A 119 -8.65 -13.76 1.59
C ALA A 119 -7.52 -12.73 1.44
N GLY A 120 -6.31 -13.16 1.03
CA GLY A 120 -5.17 -12.27 0.79
C GLY A 120 -5.40 -11.28 -0.36
N LEU A 121 -6.14 -11.70 -1.40
CA LEU A 121 -6.53 -10.86 -2.53
C LEU A 121 -7.86 -10.12 -2.31
N ASN A 122 -8.47 -10.24 -1.13
CA ASN A 122 -9.80 -9.67 -0.80
C ASN A 122 -10.90 -10.07 -1.81
N LEU A 123 -10.89 -11.32 -2.30
CA LEU A 123 -11.87 -11.83 -3.25
C LEU A 123 -12.98 -12.60 -2.53
N PRO A 124 -14.27 -12.42 -2.92
CA PRO A 124 -15.38 -13.11 -2.28
C PRO A 124 -15.45 -14.61 -2.60
N ASP A 125 -14.95 -15.02 -3.79
CA ASP A 125 -15.06 -16.40 -4.29
C ASP A 125 -13.68 -16.99 -4.60
N GLY A 126 -13.43 -18.23 -4.15
CA GLY A 126 -12.20 -19.01 -4.44
C GLY A 126 -12.17 -19.62 -5.85
N GLY A 127 -13.22 -19.45 -6.66
CA GLY A 127 -13.29 -19.97 -8.03
C GLY A 127 -12.34 -19.25 -8.97
N GLY A 128 -11.47 -20.00 -9.66
CA GLY A 128 -10.52 -19.42 -10.63
C GLY A 128 -9.29 -18.74 -10.04
N ILE A 129 -9.12 -18.76 -8.69
CA ILE A 129 -8.01 -18.08 -7.99
C ILE A 129 -6.63 -18.49 -8.52
N VAL A 130 -6.43 -19.75 -8.83
CA VAL A 130 -5.14 -20.25 -9.37
C VAL A 130 -4.83 -19.64 -10.73
N ARG A 131 -5.84 -19.51 -11.61
CA ARG A 131 -5.68 -18.86 -12.92
C ARG A 131 -5.39 -17.37 -12.76
N LEU A 132 -6.10 -16.71 -11.86
CA LEU A 132 -5.86 -15.30 -11.54
C LEU A 132 -4.44 -15.09 -11.00
N THR A 133 -4.00 -15.89 -10.03
CA THR A 133 -2.64 -15.78 -9.45
C THR A 133 -1.57 -15.99 -10.52
N ARG A 134 -1.76 -16.94 -11.44
CA ARG A 134 -0.83 -17.14 -12.55
C ARG A 134 -0.76 -15.91 -13.48
N ARG A 135 -1.92 -15.32 -13.83
CA ARG A 135 -1.98 -14.09 -14.64
C ARG A 135 -1.30 -12.91 -13.91
N VAL A 136 -1.53 -12.78 -12.61
CA VAL A 136 -0.89 -11.75 -11.76
C VAL A 136 0.62 -11.90 -11.82
N LEU A 137 1.15 -13.09 -11.59
CA LEU A 137 2.60 -13.34 -11.60
C LEU A 137 3.24 -12.96 -12.94
N PHE A 138 2.72 -13.51 -14.03
CA PHE A 138 3.26 -13.21 -15.35
C PHE A 138 3.13 -11.72 -15.71
N GLY A 139 1.96 -11.12 -15.42
CA GLY A 139 1.73 -9.69 -15.65
C GLY A 139 2.69 -8.82 -14.86
N THR A 140 2.92 -9.12 -13.59
CA THR A 140 3.88 -8.42 -12.73
C THR A 140 5.30 -8.46 -13.32
N PHE A 141 5.82 -9.65 -13.63
CA PHE A 141 7.17 -9.77 -14.19
C PHE A 141 7.34 -9.05 -15.54
N ILE A 142 6.30 -9.05 -16.39
CA ILE A 142 6.34 -8.32 -17.66
C ILE A 142 6.37 -6.80 -17.41
N ILE A 143 5.52 -6.29 -16.52
CA ILE A 143 5.43 -4.86 -16.25
C ILE A 143 6.68 -4.37 -15.53
N GLU A 144 7.14 -5.08 -14.49
CA GLU A 144 8.39 -4.76 -13.78
C GLU A 144 9.60 -4.85 -14.71
N GLY A 145 9.68 -5.88 -15.56
CA GLY A 145 10.74 -6.04 -16.53
C GLY A 145 10.77 -4.91 -17.56
N THR A 146 9.60 -4.51 -18.08
CA THR A 146 9.50 -3.36 -19.00
C THR A 146 9.93 -2.07 -18.33
N GLY A 147 9.46 -1.82 -17.10
CA GLY A 147 9.87 -0.67 -16.30
C GLY A 147 11.36 -0.66 -16.01
N ALA A 148 11.93 -1.82 -15.65
CA ALA A 148 13.37 -1.97 -15.41
C ALA A 148 14.21 -1.63 -16.65
N VAL A 149 13.80 -2.08 -17.84
CA VAL A 149 14.46 -1.73 -19.10
C VAL A 149 14.40 -0.23 -19.36
N LEU A 150 13.22 0.39 -19.26
CA LEU A 150 13.04 1.84 -19.48
C LEU A 150 13.89 2.68 -18.53
N LEU A 151 13.87 2.35 -17.22
CA LEU A 151 14.69 3.04 -16.22
C LEU A 151 16.18 2.80 -16.43
N SER A 152 16.59 1.59 -16.81
CA SER A 152 17.99 1.27 -17.10
C SER A 152 18.53 2.09 -18.30
N CYS A 153 17.70 2.39 -19.30
CA CYS A 153 18.11 3.25 -20.42
C CYS A 153 18.58 4.65 -19.96
N ARG A 154 18.05 5.15 -18.82
CA ARG A 154 18.49 6.43 -18.23
C ARG A 154 19.58 6.27 -17.18
N PHE A 155 19.53 5.21 -16.39
CA PHE A 155 20.49 5.04 -15.30
C PHE A 155 21.85 4.49 -15.75
N VAL A 156 21.91 3.64 -16.80
CA VAL A 156 23.18 3.09 -17.31
C VAL A 156 24.14 4.17 -17.82
N PRO A 157 23.72 5.16 -18.63
CA PRO A 157 24.61 6.24 -19.05
C PRO A 157 25.15 7.07 -17.88
N HIS A 158 24.41 7.19 -16.79
CA HIS A 158 24.77 8.02 -15.65
C HIS A 158 25.60 7.28 -14.58
N TYR A 159 25.25 6.02 -14.27
CA TYR A 159 25.86 5.23 -13.19
C TYR A 159 26.76 4.09 -13.67
N GLY A 160 26.86 3.85 -14.98
CA GLY A 160 27.57 2.71 -15.56
C GLY A 160 26.73 1.45 -15.67
N PHE A 161 27.20 0.48 -16.50
CA PHE A 161 26.40 -0.68 -16.93
C PHE A 161 25.90 -1.55 -15.76
N PRO A 162 26.72 -2.08 -14.82
CA PRO A 162 26.18 -2.98 -13.80
C PRO A 162 25.32 -2.26 -12.76
N LYS A 163 25.73 -1.08 -12.31
CA LYS A 163 25.01 -0.29 -11.30
C LYS A 163 23.70 0.26 -11.85
N GLY A 164 23.70 0.81 -13.08
CA GLY A 164 22.51 1.39 -13.72
C GLY A 164 21.40 0.35 -13.93
N ILE A 165 21.75 -0.88 -14.32
CA ILE A 165 20.77 -1.98 -14.44
C ILE A 165 20.21 -2.37 -13.07
N ALA A 166 21.06 -2.53 -12.05
CA ALA A 166 20.61 -2.86 -10.70
C ALA A 166 19.66 -1.79 -10.14
N MET A 167 19.97 -0.50 -10.37
CA MET A 167 19.09 0.62 -10.02
C MET A 167 17.76 0.55 -10.78
N GLY A 168 17.79 0.30 -12.10
CA GLY A 168 16.58 0.17 -12.92
C GLY A 168 15.66 -0.93 -12.41
N VAL A 169 16.21 -2.11 -12.12
CA VAL A 169 15.44 -3.24 -11.56
C VAL A 169 14.88 -2.91 -10.18
N PHE A 170 15.71 -2.36 -9.29
CA PHE A 170 15.29 -2.03 -7.92
C PHE A 170 14.12 -1.02 -7.92
N HIS A 171 14.25 0.09 -8.66
CA HIS A 171 13.21 1.11 -8.72
C HIS A 171 11.95 0.62 -9.44
N ALA A 172 12.08 -0.23 -10.47
CA ALA A 172 10.91 -0.80 -11.15
C ALA A 172 10.08 -1.69 -10.22
N VAL A 173 10.73 -2.58 -9.46
CA VAL A 173 10.06 -3.44 -8.47
C VAL A 173 9.49 -2.60 -7.33
N SER A 174 10.27 -1.66 -6.79
CA SER A 174 9.83 -0.78 -5.71
C SER A 174 8.60 0.06 -6.11
N ALA A 175 8.60 0.64 -7.31
CA ALA A 175 7.50 1.44 -7.84
C ALA A 175 6.25 0.60 -8.13
N PHE A 176 6.39 -0.56 -8.79
CA PHE A 176 5.27 -1.43 -9.09
C PHE A 176 4.63 -2.01 -7.82
N CYS A 177 5.45 -2.40 -6.85
CA CYS A 177 4.96 -2.84 -5.55
C CYS A 177 4.43 -1.69 -4.68
N ASN A 178 4.57 -0.43 -5.08
CA ASN A 178 4.23 0.76 -4.29
C ASN A 178 5.02 0.82 -2.97
N ALA A 179 6.32 0.55 -3.00
CA ALA A 179 7.14 0.39 -1.81
C ALA A 179 7.93 1.64 -1.41
N GLY A 180 8.20 2.56 -2.34
CA GLY A 180 8.87 3.84 -2.06
C GLY A 180 10.34 3.76 -1.66
N PHE A 181 10.95 2.59 -1.72
CA PHE A 181 12.39 2.45 -1.50
C PHE A 181 13.15 2.88 -2.75
N ASP A 182 14.16 3.71 -2.57
CA ASP A 182 15.06 4.16 -3.64
C ASP A 182 16.54 3.91 -3.29
N LEU A 183 17.39 4.04 -4.31
CA LEU A 183 18.84 3.93 -4.20
C LEU A 183 19.54 5.23 -4.63
N MET A 184 18.84 6.38 -4.51
CA MET A 184 19.33 7.68 -4.97
C MET A 184 20.13 8.43 -3.91
N GLY A 185 20.01 8.05 -2.63
CA GLY A 185 20.75 8.68 -1.54
C GLY A 185 22.25 8.67 -1.75
N THR A 186 22.90 9.77 -1.42
CA THR A 186 24.36 9.97 -1.43
C THR A 186 24.87 10.09 0.02
N PRO A 187 26.19 10.00 0.27
CA PRO A 187 26.73 10.25 1.61
C PRO A 187 26.43 11.66 2.13
N ASP A 188 26.34 12.67 1.23
CA ASP A 188 26.08 14.06 1.58
C ASP A 188 24.59 14.33 1.83
N ASP A 189 23.71 13.67 1.06
CA ASP A 189 22.24 13.71 1.24
C ASP A 189 21.66 12.30 1.17
N PRO A 190 21.62 11.59 2.32
CA PRO A 190 21.19 10.19 2.37
C PRO A 190 19.71 9.95 2.03
N PHE A 191 18.85 10.97 2.10
CA PHE A 191 17.39 10.86 1.96
C PHE A 191 16.81 11.69 0.79
N GLN A 192 17.64 12.10 -0.16
CA GLN A 192 17.23 12.97 -1.28
C GLN A 192 16.16 12.39 -2.22
N SER A 193 15.90 11.07 -2.17
CA SER A 193 14.97 10.38 -3.06
C SER A 193 15.18 10.73 -4.55
N LEU A 194 14.11 10.97 -5.32
CA LEU A 194 14.17 11.27 -6.76
C LEU A 194 14.26 12.79 -7.06
N ILE A 195 14.58 13.65 -6.09
CA ILE A 195 14.65 15.11 -6.30
C ILE A 195 15.63 15.45 -7.43
N GLY A 196 16.78 14.78 -7.50
CA GLY A 196 17.76 14.97 -8.59
C GLY A 196 17.28 14.49 -9.98
N TRP A 197 16.13 13.79 -10.05
CA TRP A 197 15.54 13.30 -11.30
C TRP A 197 14.15 13.89 -11.57
N ALA A 198 13.77 14.96 -10.84
CA ALA A 198 12.47 15.60 -10.96
C ALA A 198 12.15 16.09 -12.38
N GLU A 199 13.16 16.50 -13.13
CA GLU A 199 13.04 17.04 -14.49
C GLU A 199 13.13 15.96 -15.59
N ASP A 200 13.40 14.69 -15.27
CA ASP A 200 13.51 13.63 -16.28
C ASP A 200 12.14 13.02 -16.60
N PRO A 201 11.55 13.27 -17.79
CA PRO A 201 10.21 12.78 -18.11
C PRO A 201 10.16 11.25 -18.22
N LEU A 202 11.23 10.60 -18.72
CA LEU A 202 11.23 9.14 -18.90
C LEU A 202 11.18 8.43 -17.54
N VAL A 203 12.01 8.88 -16.58
CA VAL A 203 12.02 8.32 -15.23
C VAL A 203 10.67 8.53 -14.55
N ASN A 204 10.18 9.78 -14.54
CA ASN A 204 8.94 10.13 -13.84
C ASN A 204 7.72 9.42 -14.43
N ILE A 205 7.53 9.44 -15.75
CA ILE A 205 6.39 8.78 -16.40
C ILE A 205 6.43 7.26 -16.21
N THR A 206 7.62 6.65 -16.30
CA THR A 206 7.78 5.21 -16.08
C THR A 206 7.39 4.84 -14.65
N LEU A 207 7.89 5.58 -13.65
CA LEU A 207 7.57 5.32 -12.24
C LEU A 207 6.08 5.56 -11.97
N MET A 208 5.49 6.66 -12.44
CA MET A 208 4.05 6.92 -12.30
C MET A 208 3.20 5.80 -12.91
N ALA A 209 3.57 5.31 -14.10
CA ALA A 209 2.85 4.21 -14.74
C ALA A 209 2.94 2.92 -13.93
N LEU A 210 4.12 2.57 -13.41
CA LEU A 210 4.31 1.39 -12.55
C LEU A 210 3.49 1.49 -11.26
N ILE A 211 3.52 2.65 -10.58
CA ILE A 211 2.76 2.91 -9.35
C ILE A 211 1.26 2.77 -9.59
N VAL A 212 0.74 3.41 -10.64
CA VAL A 212 -0.70 3.36 -10.96
C VAL A 212 -1.10 1.93 -11.30
N LEU A 213 -0.35 1.22 -12.12
CA LEU A 213 -0.63 -0.17 -12.49
C LEU A 213 -0.62 -1.07 -11.24
N GLY A 214 0.36 -0.96 -10.36
CA GLY A 214 0.42 -1.71 -9.10
C GLY A 214 -0.76 -1.41 -8.20
N GLY A 215 -1.17 -0.13 -8.09
CA GLY A 215 -2.24 0.35 -7.23
C GLY A 215 -3.67 0.08 -7.71
N LEU A 216 -3.89 -0.25 -9.00
CA LEU A 216 -5.24 -0.50 -9.56
C LEU A 216 -5.89 -1.80 -9.07
N GLY A 217 -5.09 -2.79 -8.70
CA GLY A 217 -5.58 -4.10 -8.26
C GLY A 217 -5.63 -5.16 -9.37
N PHE A 218 -5.19 -6.36 -9.00
CA PHE A 218 -5.01 -7.48 -9.94
C PHE A 218 -6.32 -7.99 -10.55
N PHE A 219 -7.42 -7.86 -9.79
CA PHE A 219 -8.75 -8.20 -10.29
C PHE A 219 -9.21 -7.24 -11.40
N VAL A 220 -8.89 -5.96 -11.27
CA VAL A 220 -9.21 -4.94 -12.28
C VAL A 220 -8.49 -5.24 -13.59
N TRP A 221 -7.20 -5.62 -13.52
CA TRP A 221 -6.46 -6.03 -14.73
C TRP A 221 -7.13 -7.18 -15.45
N SER A 222 -7.49 -8.23 -14.70
CA SER A 222 -8.15 -9.40 -15.32
C SER A 222 -9.49 -9.03 -15.95
N ASP A 223 -10.29 -8.17 -15.29
CA ASP A 223 -11.61 -7.76 -15.81
C ASP A 223 -11.49 -6.87 -17.06
N VAL A 224 -10.50 -5.95 -17.08
CA VAL A 224 -10.21 -5.10 -18.24
C VAL A 224 -9.69 -5.93 -19.40
N TRP A 225 -8.76 -6.86 -19.13
CA TRP A 225 -8.20 -7.76 -20.14
C TRP A 225 -9.26 -8.67 -20.77
N ASP A 226 -10.19 -9.21 -19.97
CA ASP A 226 -11.21 -10.13 -20.46
C ASP A 226 -12.34 -9.42 -21.22
N LYS A 227 -12.62 -8.13 -20.97
CA LYS A 227 -13.83 -7.47 -21.48
C LYS A 227 -13.61 -6.34 -22.49
N HIS A 228 -12.44 -5.75 -22.51
CA HIS A 228 -12.02 -4.68 -23.44
C HIS A 228 -12.96 -3.48 -23.62
N SER A 229 -14.06 -3.36 -22.83
CA SER A 229 -15.05 -2.29 -22.96
C SER A 229 -15.54 -1.84 -21.58
N PHE A 230 -15.50 -0.53 -21.30
CA PHE A 230 -15.92 0.04 -20.02
C PHE A 230 -17.36 -0.33 -19.65
N CYS A 231 -18.28 -0.35 -20.62
CA CYS A 231 -19.69 -0.70 -20.37
C CYS A 231 -19.88 -2.12 -19.84
N ARG A 232 -19.03 -3.06 -20.26
CA ARG A 232 -19.10 -4.48 -19.88
C ARG A 232 -18.34 -4.81 -18.60
N LEU A 233 -17.55 -3.88 -18.05
CA LEU A 233 -16.80 -4.09 -16.81
C LEU A 233 -17.74 -4.32 -15.62
N ARG A 234 -17.23 -5.04 -14.63
CA ARG A 234 -17.94 -5.22 -13.35
C ARG A 234 -18.03 -3.90 -12.58
N LEU A 235 -19.07 -3.77 -11.74
CA LEU A 235 -19.26 -2.58 -10.91
C LEU A 235 -18.01 -2.18 -10.13
N HIS A 236 -17.34 -3.15 -9.50
CA HIS A 236 -16.10 -2.93 -8.76
C HIS A 236 -15.03 -2.25 -9.63
N THR A 237 -14.78 -2.78 -10.82
CA THR A 237 -13.77 -2.25 -11.76
C THR A 237 -14.11 -0.82 -12.21
N LYS A 238 -15.40 -0.54 -12.50
CA LYS A 238 -15.85 0.80 -12.86
C LYS A 238 -15.61 1.81 -11.73
N ILE A 239 -15.97 1.44 -10.49
CA ILE A 239 -15.74 2.30 -9.32
C ILE A 239 -14.23 2.54 -9.11
N VAL A 240 -13.41 1.50 -9.22
CA VAL A 240 -11.94 1.65 -9.08
C VAL A 240 -11.38 2.61 -10.10
N LEU A 241 -11.68 2.42 -11.40
CA LEU A 241 -11.13 3.25 -12.47
C LEU A 241 -11.57 4.72 -12.34
N THR A 242 -12.86 4.94 -12.09
CA THR A 242 -13.40 6.32 -11.96
C THR A 242 -12.90 7.02 -10.71
N ALA A 243 -12.86 6.34 -9.56
CA ALA A 243 -12.37 6.91 -8.31
C ALA A 243 -10.85 7.16 -8.37
N THR A 244 -10.08 6.24 -8.97
CA THR A 244 -8.63 6.45 -9.16
C THR A 244 -8.36 7.67 -10.03
N ALA A 245 -9.01 7.78 -11.20
CA ALA A 245 -8.85 8.92 -12.08
C ALA A 245 -9.27 10.23 -11.38
N GLY A 246 -10.40 10.22 -10.67
CA GLY A 246 -10.88 11.39 -9.92
C GLY A 246 -9.91 11.86 -8.83
N LEU A 247 -9.33 10.92 -8.05
CA LEU A 247 -8.36 11.25 -7.01
C LEU A 247 -7.03 11.75 -7.58
N LEU A 248 -6.56 11.15 -8.68
CA LEU A 248 -5.34 11.63 -9.37
C LEU A 248 -5.52 13.04 -9.94
N LEU A 249 -6.65 13.32 -10.60
CA LEU A 249 -6.96 14.65 -11.12
C LEU A 249 -7.12 15.67 -9.99
N PHE A 250 -7.76 15.28 -8.89
CA PHE A 250 -7.92 16.13 -7.71
C PHE A 250 -6.56 16.49 -7.10
N GLY A 251 -5.70 15.49 -6.84
CA GLY A 251 -4.35 15.72 -6.29
C GLY A 251 -3.48 16.58 -7.22
N PHE A 252 -3.50 16.29 -8.52
CA PHE A 252 -2.79 17.09 -9.53
C PHE A 252 -3.24 18.57 -9.53
N GLY A 253 -4.56 18.79 -9.62
CA GLY A 253 -5.10 20.15 -9.64
C GLY A 253 -4.84 20.91 -8.33
N TRP A 254 -4.90 20.22 -7.19
CA TRP A 254 -4.62 20.80 -5.88
C TRP A 254 -3.16 21.21 -5.73
N THR A 255 -2.23 20.33 -6.10
CA THR A 255 -0.79 20.62 -6.06
C THR A 255 -0.46 21.81 -6.97
N LEU A 256 -1.02 21.86 -8.19
CA LEU A 256 -0.84 23.02 -9.07
C LEU A 256 -1.37 24.31 -8.46
N LEU A 257 -2.55 24.27 -7.81
CA LEU A 257 -3.20 25.46 -7.27
C LEU A 257 -2.39 26.09 -6.13
N PHE A 258 -1.86 25.26 -5.22
CA PHE A 258 -1.23 25.77 -4.01
C PHE A 258 0.30 25.82 -4.06
N GLU A 259 0.94 25.02 -4.91
CA GLU A 259 2.41 24.96 -5.01
C GLU A 259 2.99 25.71 -6.22
N TRP A 260 2.16 26.21 -7.13
CA TRP A 260 2.60 26.84 -8.39
C TRP A 260 3.66 27.93 -8.20
N SER A 261 3.50 28.76 -7.16
CA SER A 261 4.35 29.90 -6.84
C SER A 261 5.29 29.64 -5.67
N ASN A 262 5.26 28.45 -5.06
CA ASN A 262 6.10 28.11 -3.92
C ASN A 262 7.55 27.85 -4.41
N PRO A 263 8.52 28.74 -4.11
CA PRO A 263 9.88 28.63 -4.64
C PRO A 263 10.65 27.42 -4.10
N ALA A 264 10.22 26.85 -2.98
CA ALA A 264 10.84 25.68 -2.37
C ALA A 264 10.33 24.36 -2.96
N THR A 265 9.26 24.39 -3.78
CA THR A 265 8.66 23.22 -4.41
C THR A 265 8.54 23.43 -5.92
N LEU A 266 7.32 23.65 -6.45
CA LEU A 266 7.09 23.80 -7.89
C LEU A 266 7.62 25.13 -8.46
N GLY A 267 7.70 26.18 -7.66
CA GLY A 267 8.11 27.51 -8.12
C GLY A 267 9.50 27.55 -8.77
N ALA A 268 10.40 26.66 -8.36
CA ALA A 268 11.75 26.55 -8.90
C ALA A 268 11.81 25.99 -10.33
N PHE A 269 10.78 25.25 -10.78
CA PHE A 269 10.74 24.60 -12.08
C PHE A 269 10.13 25.49 -13.16
N ASP A 270 10.44 25.21 -14.41
CA ASP A 270 9.72 25.75 -15.57
C ASP A 270 8.35 25.07 -15.76
N THR A 271 7.50 25.63 -16.60
CA THR A 271 6.11 25.18 -16.74
C THR A 271 5.94 23.69 -17.06
N PRO A 272 6.66 23.05 -18.01
CA PRO A 272 6.54 21.62 -18.27
C PRO A 272 6.93 20.76 -17.06
N HIS A 273 8.00 21.12 -16.34
CA HIS A 273 8.47 20.37 -15.17
C HIS A 273 7.58 20.60 -13.95
N LYS A 274 6.94 21.78 -13.79
CA LYS A 274 5.86 21.98 -12.80
C LYS A 274 4.70 21.00 -12.99
N LEU A 275 4.25 20.82 -14.22
CA LEU A 275 3.17 19.88 -14.55
C LEU A 275 3.60 18.44 -14.26
N LEU A 276 4.83 18.08 -14.62
CA LEU A 276 5.38 16.74 -14.38
C LEU A 276 5.50 16.44 -12.88
N ALA A 277 6.09 17.36 -12.11
CA ALA A 277 6.25 17.21 -10.66
C ALA A 277 4.90 17.19 -9.92
N ALA A 278 3.94 18.03 -10.31
CA ALA A 278 2.60 18.00 -9.73
C ALA A 278 1.85 16.69 -10.04
N ALA A 279 2.01 16.15 -11.24
CA ALA A 279 1.44 14.85 -11.61
C ALA A 279 2.09 13.72 -10.79
N PHE A 280 3.42 13.78 -10.64
CA PHE A 280 4.16 12.81 -9.83
C PHE A 280 3.72 12.86 -8.37
N GLU A 281 3.59 14.06 -7.79
CA GLU A 281 3.12 14.23 -6.40
C GLU A 281 1.73 13.62 -6.19
N SER A 282 0.78 13.89 -7.08
CA SER A 282 -0.54 13.28 -7.02
C SER A 282 -0.51 11.75 -7.08
N VAL A 283 0.42 11.17 -7.84
CA VAL A 283 0.57 9.71 -7.95
C VAL A 283 1.26 9.14 -6.72
N THR A 284 2.33 9.79 -6.23
CA THR A 284 3.13 9.26 -5.12
C THR A 284 2.36 9.23 -3.80
N LEU A 285 1.52 10.23 -3.55
CA LEU A 285 0.64 10.27 -2.37
C LEU A 285 -0.34 9.09 -2.30
N ARG A 286 -0.52 8.35 -3.38
CA ARG A 286 -1.35 7.14 -3.42
C ARG A 286 -0.54 5.88 -3.17
N THR A 287 0.19 5.89 -2.08
CA THR A 287 0.98 4.78 -1.52
C THR A 287 2.22 4.40 -2.34
N ALA A 288 2.95 5.36 -2.91
CA ALA A 288 4.14 5.06 -3.68
C ALA A 288 5.47 5.35 -2.95
N GLY A 289 5.56 6.48 -2.24
CA GLY A 289 6.67 6.77 -1.33
C GLY A 289 7.88 7.46 -1.94
N PHE A 290 7.90 7.74 -3.24
CA PHE A 290 8.99 8.48 -3.91
C PHE A 290 8.73 9.99 -3.89
N ASN A 291 9.79 10.79 -3.74
CA ASN A 291 9.71 12.24 -3.69
C ASN A 291 10.49 12.86 -4.84
N THR A 292 9.85 13.75 -5.60
CA THR A 292 10.50 14.60 -6.61
C THR A 292 10.61 16.06 -6.18
N ILE A 293 9.93 16.41 -5.09
CA ILE A 293 9.96 17.71 -4.42
C ILE A 293 10.14 17.51 -2.92
N ASP A 294 10.59 18.55 -2.21
CA ASP A 294 10.70 18.52 -0.75
C ASP A 294 9.30 18.64 -0.11
N LEU A 295 8.84 17.56 0.51
CA LEU A 295 7.54 17.52 1.18
C LEU A 295 7.48 18.32 2.50
N GLY A 296 8.64 18.55 3.12
CA GLY A 296 8.76 19.42 4.28
C GLY A 296 8.47 20.89 3.95
N ALA A 297 8.69 21.28 2.69
CA ALA A 297 8.49 22.62 2.19
C ALA A 297 7.11 22.90 1.58
N LEU A 298 6.20 21.91 1.60
CA LEU A 298 4.83 22.08 1.11
C LEU A 298 4.05 23.11 1.93
N THR A 299 3.14 23.83 1.27
CA THR A 299 2.21 24.74 1.95
C THR A 299 1.24 23.98 2.86
N GLY A 300 0.74 24.63 3.91
CA GLY A 300 -0.19 24.00 4.87
C GLY A 300 -1.43 23.35 4.22
N PRO A 301 -2.11 24.01 3.25
CA PRO A 301 -3.20 23.37 2.50
C PRO A 301 -2.78 22.11 1.74
N SER A 302 -1.57 22.12 1.13
CA SER A 302 -1.04 20.95 0.42
C SER A 302 -0.73 19.81 1.39
N GLN A 303 -0.13 20.09 2.55
CA GLN A 303 0.12 19.08 3.59
C GLN A 303 -1.18 18.42 4.07
N ALA A 304 -2.24 19.20 4.30
CA ALA A 304 -3.53 18.67 4.75
C ALA A 304 -4.18 17.75 3.70
N VAL A 305 -4.16 18.16 2.41
CA VAL A 305 -4.71 17.31 1.33
C VAL A 305 -3.82 16.12 1.05
N SER A 306 -2.50 16.24 1.20
CA SER A 306 -1.59 15.09 1.14
C SER A 306 -1.95 14.04 2.18
N CYS A 307 -2.21 14.44 3.43
CA CYS A 307 -2.70 13.52 4.47
C CYS A 307 -4.01 12.83 4.05
N LEU A 308 -4.97 13.57 3.46
CA LEU A 308 -6.23 12.98 2.97
C LEU A 308 -5.99 11.96 1.85
N LEU A 309 -5.16 12.30 0.86
CA LEU A 309 -4.84 11.42 -0.27
C LEU A 309 -4.07 10.18 0.17
N MET A 310 -3.11 10.32 1.09
CA MET A 310 -2.36 9.21 1.70
C MET A 310 -3.27 8.26 2.48
N PHE A 311 -4.25 8.79 3.21
CA PHE A 311 -5.22 7.99 3.95
C PHE A 311 -6.10 7.15 3.01
N ILE A 312 -6.41 7.67 1.80
CA ILE A 312 -7.11 6.95 0.73
C ILE A 312 -6.07 6.25 -0.15
N GLY A 313 -5.66 5.07 0.25
CA GLY A 313 -4.68 4.26 -0.48
C GLY A 313 -5.19 3.69 -1.81
N GLY A 314 -4.55 2.61 -2.27
CA GLY A 314 -4.91 1.98 -3.53
C GLY A 314 -6.19 1.12 -3.49
N SER A 315 -6.40 0.36 -4.55
CA SER A 315 -7.62 -0.43 -4.72
C SER A 315 -7.54 -1.79 -4.00
N PRO A 316 -8.67 -2.44 -3.71
CA PRO A 316 -8.67 -3.79 -3.16
C PRO A 316 -7.95 -4.78 -4.07
N GLY A 317 -7.12 -5.66 -3.50
CA GLY A 317 -6.34 -6.64 -4.26
C GLY A 317 -5.22 -6.01 -5.10
N SER A 318 -4.67 -4.88 -4.65
CA SER A 318 -3.48 -4.22 -5.20
C SER A 318 -2.27 -4.37 -4.28
N THR A 319 -1.14 -3.86 -4.72
CA THR A 319 0.10 -3.76 -3.93
C THR A 319 0.01 -2.73 -2.81
N ALA A 320 -0.85 -1.72 -2.94
CA ALA A 320 -1.04 -0.61 -2.02
C ALA A 320 -1.77 -0.98 -0.72
N GLY A 321 -1.45 -0.28 0.38
CA GLY A 321 -2.11 -0.42 1.69
C GLY A 321 -3.22 0.60 1.99
N GLY A 322 -3.39 0.96 3.24
CA GLY A 322 -4.35 1.98 3.69
C GLY A 322 -5.83 1.66 3.46
N ILE A 323 -6.69 2.68 3.61
CA ILE A 323 -8.10 2.58 3.27
C ILE A 323 -8.25 2.49 1.75
N LYS A 324 -9.01 1.51 1.28
CA LYS A 324 -9.10 1.24 -0.15
C LYS A 324 -9.92 2.29 -0.90
N THR A 325 -9.51 2.61 -2.13
CA THR A 325 -10.20 3.55 -3.04
C THR A 325 -11.71 3.27 -3.12
N VAL A 326 -12.11 1.99 -3.19
CA VAL A 326 -13.53 1.60 -3.23
C VAL A 326 -14.24 1.97 -1.93
N THR A 327 -13.57 1.87 -0.78
CA THR A 327 -14.14 2.26 0.51
C THR A 327 -14.48 3.76 0.52
N ALA A 328 -13.54 4.61 0.11
CA ALA A 328 -13.77 6.05 -0.02
C ALA A 328 -14.89 6.36 -1.04
N ALA A 329 -14.88 5.72 -2.20
CA ALA A 329 -15.91 5.90 -3.22
C ALA A 329 -17.30 5.50 -2.71
N VAL A 330 -17.43 4.40 -1.98
CA VAL A 330 -18.70 3.95 -1.39
C VAL A 330 -19.21 4.98 -0.37
N LEU A 331 -18.34 5.53 0.47
CA LEU A 331 -18.70 6.56 1.45
C LEU A 331 -19.20 7.84 0.78
N VAL A 332 -18.49 8.33 -0.25
CA VAL A 332 -18.91 9.50 -1.03
C VAL A 332 -20.27 9.25 -1.71
N LEU A 333 -20.46 8.08 -2.33
CA LEU A 333 -21.73 7.71 -2.95
C LEU A 333 -22.86 7.60 -1.92
N THR A 334 -22.56 7.13 -0.71
CA THR A 334 -23.53 7.07 0.40
C THR A 334 -23.94 8.47 0.83
N ALA A 335 -22.99 9.39 1.02
CA ALA A 335 -23.27 10.77 1.36
C ALA A 335 -24.12 11.47 0.27
N ILE A 336 -23.75 11.32 -1.01
CA ILE A 336 -24.52 11.87 -2.14
C ILE A 336 -25.95 11.29 -2.18
N SER A 337 -26.11 9.99 -1.91
CA SER A 337 -27.43 9.34 -1.89
C SER A 337 -28.30 9.87 -0.73
N ALA A 338 -27.70 10.06 0.46
CA ALA A 338 -28.37 10.63 1.61
C ALA A 338 -28.82 12.08 1.35
N PHE A 339 -27.94 12.94 0.81
CA PHE A 339 -28.30 14.31 0.44
C PHE A 339 -29.41 14.38 -0.63
N ARG A 340 -29.55 13.35 -1.46
CA ARG A 340 -30.63 13.24 -2.46
C ARG A 340 -31.88 12.57 -1.92
N GLY A 341 -31.97 12.29 -0.61
CA GLY A 341 -33.11 11.62 0.02
C GLY A 341 -33.36 10.19 -0.46
N ARG A 342 -32.34 9.51 -1.00
CA ARG A 342 -32.47 8.12 -1.47
C ARG A 342 -32.20 7.15 -0.33
N THR A 343 -33.03 6.12 -0.20
CA THR A 343 -32.85 5.04 0.78
C THR A 343 -31.82 4.00 0.37
N THR A 344 -31.43 3.98 -0.90
CA THR A 344 -30.47 3.01 -1.45
C THR A 344 -29.32 3.70 -2.16
N VAL A 345 -28.12 3.19 -1.96
CA VAL A 345 -26.90 3.67 -2.64
C VAL A 345 -26.71 2.89 -3.93
N SER A 346 -26.68 3.59 -5.05
CA SER A 346 -26.52 2.98 -6.38
C SER A 346 -25.41 3.66 -7.20
N ALA A 347 -24.72 2.86 -8.01
CA ALA A 347 -23.72 3.34 -8.96
C ALA A 347 -23.78 2.50 -10.24
N PHE A 348 -23.64 3.12 -11.40
CA PHE A 348 -23.63 2.44 -12.71
C PHE A 348 -24.80 1.47 -12.91
N GLY A 349 -26.01 1.83 -12.44
CA GLY A 349 -27.22 1.01 -12.57
C GLY A 349 -27.29 -0.22 -11.65
N ARG A 350 -26.45 -0.27 -10.59
CA ARG A 350 -26.45 -1.36 -9.60
C ARG A 350 -26.49 -0.81 -8.18
N THR A 351 -27.20 -1.48 -7.27
CA THR A 351 -27.30 -1.13 -5.86
C THR A 351 -26.14 -1.74 -5.08
N ILE A 352 -25.54 -0.94 -4.18
CA ILE A 352 -24.47 -1.37 -3.26
C ILE A 352 -25.13 -2.03 -2.04
N VAL A 353 -24.62 -3.21 -1.66
CA VAL A 353 -25.15 -3.98 -0.52
C VAL A 353 -24.91 -3.22 0.80
N PRO A 354 -25.91 -3.08 1.70
CA PRO A 354 -25.78 -2.36 2.97
C PRO A 354 -24.59 -2.79 3.83
N ARG A 355 -24.26 -4.08 3.83
CA ARG A 355 -23.09 -4.62 4.54
C ARG A 355 -21.77 -3.98 4.06
N SER A 356 -21.65 -3.67 2.77
CA SER A 356 -20.46 -3.00 2.22
C SER A 356 -20.34 -1.56 2.72
N ILE A 357 -21.47 -0.86 2.88
CA ILE A 357 -21.51 0.49 3.46
C ILE A 357 -21.07 0.46 4.92
N MET A 358 -21.63 -0.47 5.71
CA MET A 358 -21.26 -0.63 7.13
C MET A 358 -19.77 -0.94 7.29
N ASN A 359 -19.22 -1.84 6.46
CA ASN A 359 -17.79 -2.14 6.48
C ASN A 359 -16.96 -0.90 6.10
N ALA A 360 -17.41 -0.09 5.14
CA ALA A 360 -16.72 1.13 4.73
C ALA A 360 -16.67 2.17 5.86
N VAL A 361 -17.79 2.39 6.57
CA VAL A 361 -17.86 3.27 7.74
C VAL A 361 -16.94 2.76 8.85
N THR A 362 -16.98 1.46 9.16
CA THR A 362 -16.13 0.85 10.19
C THR A 362 -14.65 1.05 9.87
N LEU A 363 -14.23 0.86 8.61
CA LEU A 363 -12.83 1.06 8.20
C LEU A 363 -12.40 2.53 8.29
N LEU A 364 -13.28 3.46 7.90
CA LEU A 364 -12.99 4.91 8.02
C LEU A 364 -12.78 5.30 9.48
N MET A 365 -13.73 4.92 10.36
CA MET A 365 -13.66 5.26 11.77
C MET A 365 -12.46 4.63 12.46
N ALA A 366 -12.24 3.33 12.26
CA ALA A 366 -11.12 2.63 12.88
C ALA A 366 -9.76 3.14 12.38
N GLY A 367 -9.62 3.39 11.08
CA GLY A 367 -8.40 3.94 10.50
C GLY A 367 -8.14 5.37 10.95
N GLY A 368 -9.18 6.23 10.97
CA GLY A 368 -9.08 7.61 11.43
C GLY A 368 -8.69 7.72 12.90
N VAL A 369 -9.32 6.93 13.77
CA VAL A 369 -8.96 6.86 15.19
C VAL A 369 -7.52 6.38 15.37
N LEU A 370 -7.10 5.35 14.63
CA LEU A 370 -5.73 4.84 14.71
C LEU A 370 -4.69 5.90 14.29
N CYS A 371 -4.93 6.62 13.19
CA CYS A 371 -4.04 7.70 12.76
C CYS A 371 -3.97 8.83 13.78
N LEU A 372 -5.13 9.25 14.33
CA LEU A 372 -5.17 10.31 15.34
C LEU A 372 -4.46 9.91 16.63
N VAL A 373 -4.74 8.71 17.15
CA VAL A 373 -4.09 8.19 18.37
C VAL A 373 -2.59 8.04 18.15
N GLY A 374 -2.17 7.50 16.99
CA GLY A 374 -0.76 7.38 16.63
C GLY A 374 -0.05 8.75 16.57
N ALA A 375 -0.68 9.73 15.90
CA ALA A 375 -0.15 11.08 15.81
C ALA A 375 -0.03 11.75 17.18
N CYS A 376 -1.05 11.64 18.04
CA CYS A 376 -1.02 12.17 19.41
C CYS A 376 0.06 11.50 20.27
N ALA A 377 0.24 10.18 20.14
CA ALA A 377 1.25 9.44 20.86
C ALA A 377 2.67 9.86 20.42
N ILE A 378 2.92 10.00 19.11
CA ILE A 378 4.20 10.49 18.58
C ILE A 378 4.45 11.93 19.05
N ALA A 379 3.46 12.82 18.93
CA ALA A 379 3.59 14.22 19.36
C ALA A 379 3.82 14.37 20.88
N GLY A 380 3.33 13.43 21.68
CA GLY A 380 3.59 13.41 23.12
C GLY A 380 4.97 12.86 23.52
N ILE A 381 5.65 12.15 22.59
CA ILE A 381 6.98 11.56 22.80
C ILE A 381 8.07 12.46 22.20
N GLU A 382 7.80 12.99 21.01
CA GLU A 382 8.73 13.79 20.22
C GLU A 382 8.43 15.29 20.41
N ASP A 383 9.45 16.11 20.47
CA ASP A 383 9.29 17.59 20.47
C ASP A 383 9.12 18.09 19.02
N ALA A 384 8.03 17.65 18.37
CA ALA A 384 7.75 17.94 16.98
C ALA A 384 6.32 18.48 16.78
N PRO A 385 6.09 19.36 15.80
CA PRO A 385 4.77 19.90 15.50
C PRO A 385 3.75 18.81 15.18
N PHE A 386 2.53 18.93 15.72
CA PHE A 386 1.47 17.91 15.53
C PHE A 386 1.18 17.57 14.07
N HIS A 387 1.23 18.56 13.15
CA HIS A 387 0.99 18.30 11.73
C HIS A 387 2.04 17.38 11.11
N GLN A 388 3.32 17.46 11.52
CA GLN A 388 4.36 16.53 11.08
C GLN A 388 4.12 15.13 11.65
N CYS A 389 3.79 15.03 12.94
CA CYS A 389 3.45 13.74 13.56
C CYS A 389 2.22 13.09 12.91
N LEU A 390 1.22 13.88 12.54
CA LEU A 390 0.04 13.40 11.82
C LEU A 390 0.39 12.92 10.39
N PHE A 391 1.26 13.66 9.69
CA PHE A 391 1.73 13.29 8.36
C PHE A 391 2.45 11.92 8.39
N GLU A 392 3.40 11.72 9.32
CA GLU A 392 4.11 10.45 9.50
C GLU A 392 3.16 9.31 9.88
N ALA A 393 2.24 9.56 10.82
CA ALA A 393 1.25 8.57 11.25
C ALA A 393 0.34 8.12 10.09
N VAL A 394 -0.16 9.08 9.30
CA VAL A 394 -1.00 8.79 8.13
C VAL A 394 -0.20 8.09 7.04
N SER A 395 1.05 8.52 6.80
CA SER A 395 1.96 7.88 5.84
C SER A 395 2.24 6.42 6.24
N ALA A 396 2.51 6.16 7.52
CA ALA A 396 2.73 4.80 8.02
C ALA A 396 1.47 3.92 7.90
N PHE A 397 0.30 4.41 8.33
CA PHE A 397 -0.96 3.68 8.25
C PHE A 397 -1.41 3.49 6.78
N GLY A 398 -1.30 4.53 5.97
CA GLY A 398 -1.56 4.48 4.53
C GLY A 398 -0.60 3.56 3.79
N THR A 399 0.53 3.20 4.41
CA THR A 399 1.68 2.54 3.77
C THR A 399 2.14 3.32 2.54
N VAL A 400 2.35 4.63 2.70
CA VAL A 400 2.69 5.55 1.61
C VAL A 400 4.20 5.72 1.47
N GLY A 401 4.89 5.96 2.59
CA GLY A 401 6.34 6.03 2.63
C GLY A 401 6.94 7.42 2.50
N VAL A 402 6.14 8.44 2.21
CA VAL A 402 6.60 9.82 2.21
C VAL A 402 6.73 10.36 3.63
N SER A 403 7.73 11.19 3.88
CA SER A 403 8.04 11.81 5.17
C SER A 403 8.34 13.29 4.99
N MET A 404 8.03 14.08 6.00
CA MET A 404 8.46 15.48 6.10
C MET A 404 9.85 15.61 6.77
N GLY A 405 10.67 14.53 6.75
CA GLY A 405 11.99 14.49 7.33
C GLY A 405 12.03 14.09 8.81
N LEU A 406 10.89 13.78 9.44
CA LEU A 406 10.83 13.40 10.85
C LEU A 406 11.24 11.93 11.11
N THR A 407 10.94 10.99 10.21
CA THR A 407 11.15 9.55 10.43
C THR A 407 12.59 9.18 10.85
N PRO A 408 13.68 9.71 10.25
CA PRO A 408 15.04 9.35 10.64
C PRO A 408 15.42 9.78 12.08
N THR A 409 14.80 10.85 12.58
CA THR A 409 15.13 11.45 13.89
C THR A 409 14.31 10.88 15.05
N LEU A 410 13.26 10.10 14.77
CA LEU A 410 12.33 9.55 15.75
C LEU A 410 13.02 8.69 16.81
N SER A 411 12.53 8.78 18.04
CA SER A 411 12.91 7.92 19.17
C SER A 411 12.50 6.44 18.94
N ALA A 412 13.06 5.56 19.76
CA ALA A 412 12.74 4.13 19.69
C ALA A 412 11.23 3.84 19.88
N ALA A 413 10.57 4.56 20.77
CA ALA A 413 9.15 4.39 21.06
C ALA A 413 8.28 4.79 19.85
N SER A 414 8.55 5.92 19.22
CA SER A 414 7.82 6.40 18.04
C SER A 414 8.05 5.49 16.83
N ARG A 415 9.25 4.93 16.64
CA ARG A 415 9.53 3.92 15.61
C ARG A 415 8.68 2.66 15.79
N VAL A 416 8.51 2.19 17.03
CA VAL A 416 7.64 1.04 17.31
C VAL A 416 6.17 1.34 16.99
N ILE A 417 5.68 2.55 17.31
CA ILE A 417 4.32 2.99 16.95
C ILE A 417 4.14 2.94 15.43
N LEU A 418 5.08 3.50 14.65
CA LEU A 418 5.02 3.47 13.19
C LEU A 418 5.08 2.04 12.63
N ILE A 419 5.90 1.13 13.18
CA ILE A 419 5.94 -0.29 12.79
C ILE A 419 4.55 -0.94 12.95
N VAL A 420 3.90 -0.71 14.10
CA VAL A 420 2.54 -1.23 14.35
C VAL A 420 1.55 -0.64 13.35
N MET A 421 1.62 0.66 13.07
CA MET A 421 0.73 1.32 12.12
C MET A 421 0.93 0.81 10.69
N MET A 422 2.17 0.65 10.22
CA MET A 422 2.49 0.05 8.91
C MET A 422 1.92 -1.36 8.79
N TYR A 423 2.10 -2.18 9.83
CA TYR A 423 1.57 -3.53 9.88
C TYR A 423 0.02 -3.56 9.82
N MET A 424 -0.64 -2.70 10.61
CA MET A 424 -2.11 -2.59 10.61
C MET A 424 -2.66 -2.08 9.28
N GLY A 425 -1.97 -1.13 8.66
CA GLY A 425 -2.32 -0.61 7.33
C GLY A 425 -2.20 -1.65 6.22
N ARG A 426 -1.17 -2.51 6.30
CA ARG A 426 -0.93 -3.56 5.31
C ARG A 426 -1.88 -4.75 5.45
N VAL A 427 -1.97 -5.34 6.63
CA VAL A 427 -2.84 -6.50 6.90
C VAL A 427 -4.31 -6.12 6.82
N GLY A 428 -4.64 -4.88 7.13
CA GLY A 428 -5.97 -4.32 7.17
C GLY A 428 -6.61 -4.44 8.55
N VAL A 429 -7.11 -3.31 9.06
CA VAL A 429 -7.71 -3.21 10.41
C VAL A 429 -8.87 -4.19 10.60
N LEU A 430 -9.71 -4.36 9.57
CA LEU A 430 -10.84 -5.30 9.65
C LEU A 430 -10.36 -6.76 9.72
N THR A 431 -9.32 -7.11 8.99
CA THR A 431 -8.72 -8.46 8.98
C THR A 431 -8.14 -8.79 10.35
N LEU A 432 -7.40 -7.84 10.95
CA LEU A 432 -6.86 -7.96 12.31
C LEU A 432 -7.98 -8.01 13.35
N GLY A 433 -9.00 -7.16 13.24
CA GLY A 433 -10.16 -7.20 14.13
C GLY A 433 -10.85 -8.56 14.11
N VAL A 434 -11.04 -9.15 12.92
CA VAL A 434 -11.59 -10.50 12.79
C VAL A 434 -10.65 -11.57 13.37
N ALA A 435 -9.34 -11.45 13.15
CA ALA A 435 -8.35 -12.40 13.65
C ALA A 435 -8.30 -12.42 15.19
N VAL A 436 -8.40 -11.25 15.84
CA VAL A 436 -8.24 -11.08 17.28
C VAL A 436 -9.57 -11.22 18.04
N PHE A 437 -10.63 -10.52 17.59
CA PHE A 437 -11.87 -10.37 18.37
C PHE A 437 -12.97 -11.34 18.00
N MET A 438 -12.99 -11.92 16.79
CA MET A 438 -14.09 -12.80 16.41
C MET A 438 -13.83 -14.25 16.85
N ARG A 439 -14.19 -14.58 18.09
CA ARG A 439 -14.66 -15.92 18.44
C ARG A 439 -15.95 -16.20 17.65
N ARG A 440 -16.29 -17.48 17.38
CA ARG A 440 -17.44 -17.91 16.54
C ARG A 440 -18.62 -16.93 16.57
N ARG A 441 -19.02 -16.38 15.42
CA ARG A 441 -20.35 -15.77 15.29
C ARG A 441 -21.39 -16.88 15.35
N GLU A 442 -22.04 -17.04 16.49
CA GLU A 442 -23.40 -17.58 16.47
C GLU A 442 -24.30 -16.48 15.87
N PRO A 443 -25.21 -16.82 14.93
CA PRO A 443 -26.20 -15.84 14.50
C PRO A 443 -26.94 -15.33 15.73
N PRO A 444 -27.30 -14.04 15.79
CA PRO A 444 -28.03 -13.51 16.93
C PRO A 444 -29.33 -14.33 17.10
N ARG A 445 -29.50 -14.93 18.28
CA ARG A 445 -30.69 -15.76 18.59
C ARG A 445 -31.94 -14.91 18.70
N LEU A 446 -31.80 -13.60 18.89
CA LEU A 446 -32.89 -12.65 19.04
C LEU A 446 -32.64 -11.47 18.07
N LYS A 447 -33.69 -11.07 17.37
CA LYS A 447 -33.75 -9.78 16.65
C LYS A 447 -34.52 -8.82 17.55
N TYR A 448 -33.87 -7.76 18.01
CA TYR A 448 -34.53 -6.69 18.76
C TYR A 448 -35.45 -5.89 17.84
N PRO A 449 -36.55 -5.31 18.35
CA PRO A 449 -37.39 -4.37 17.60
C PRO A 449 -36.57 -3.18 17.10
N ASP A 450 -36.92 -2.70 15.92
CA ASP A 450 -36.32 -1.49 15.35
C ASP A 450 -36.83 -0.29 16.17
N ALA A 451 -35.94 0.66 16.48
CA ALA A 451 -36.26 1.92 17.16
C ALA A 451 -35.58 3.07 16.44
N ASP A 452 -36.27 4.21 16.33
CA ASP A 452 -35.73 5.43 15.74
C ASP A 452 -34.83 6.13 16.76
N VAL A 453 -33.66 6.63 16.26
CA VAL A 453 -32.73 7.46 17.01
C VAL A 453 -32.62 8.81 16.29
N PHE A 454 -32.79 9.89 17.03
CA PHE A 454 -32.65 11.23 16.47
C PHE A 454 -31.15 11.48 16.15
N ILE A 455 -30.86 11.68 14.88
CA ILE A 455 -29.54 12.06 14.37
C ILE A 455 -29.68 13.50 13.91
N GLY A 456 -28.83 14.41 14.44
CA GLY A 456 -28.90 15.86 14.23
C GLY A 456 -28.68 16.31 12.80
#